data_b613ed8105d26c0330ed14c6daafe6b0
#
_entry.id   b613ed8105d26c0330ed14c6daafe6b0
#
_cell.length_a   1.000
_cell.length_b   1.000
_cell.length_c   1.000
_cell.angle_alpha   90.00
_cell.angle_beta   90.00
_cell.angle_gamma   90.00
#
_symmetry.space_group_name_H-M   'P 1'
#
loop_
_entity.id
_entity.type
_entity.pdbx_description
1 polymer ?
#
loop_
_entity_poly.entity_id
_entity_poly.type
_entity_poly.pdbx_seq_one_letter_code
_entity_poly.pdbx_strand_id
1 'polypeptide(L)'
;MPSMPLPMSLRDRKRLPALLVLEDGAVFPAYAFAGAGETCGEVVFNTGMTGYQEVITDPSYKGQIVTMTYPHVGNYGINPEDMESGGIHLEGFIVKEYHPQPSNWRSRRNLREFLEEHGKIGIAGLDTRALTRRLRLAGAMKGIISTETTDVPALLEKVRAYPGLVGRDLVREVACRIPYLWKNGVRREISAAPGKGRSGSPATTWGASPLPGKSAAATSAPPTVVPAAAGAGNGAGKGGMKPPSGPTAASSLRGANSAGPGEVSESVPLPAARPRRVVVIDCGVKYNILRHLEDRGCEVIVLPAATLGAEILSWRPDGILFSNGPGDPAALPYLVAAAAHVLGKAPVFGICLGHQIIAQAAGGRTEKLKFGHHGLNQPVKDRRTGRIEITSQNHGFVVRPESVARRGEATHGNLNDRTSEGISYPELRAFSVQYHPEAAPGPHDAAYLFDRFVEMMDKNPSPPRPSP
;
A
#
# COMPACT_ATOMS: atom_id res chain seq x y z
N MET A 1 -9.71 39.31 9.48
CA MET A 1 -11.13 38.95 9.47
C MET A 1 -11.26 37.58 8.83
N PRO A 2 -11.83 36.55 9.47
CA PRO A 2 -12.08 35.29 8.81
C PRO A 2 -13.13 35.52 7.69
N SER A 3 -12.84 35.09 6.48
CA SER A 3 -13.77 35.15 5.35
C SER A 3 -14.99 34.32 5.66
N MET A 4 -16.18 34.94 5.64
CA MET A 4 -17.45 34.22 5.73
C MET A 4 -17.50 33.15 4.63
N PRO A 5 -17.98 31.94 4.93
CA PRO A 5 -18.17 30.91 3.93
C PRO A 5 -19.18 31.39 2.87
N LEU A 6 -18.86 31.17 1.60
CA LEU A 6 -19.75 31.46 0.48
C LEU A 6 -21.09 30.70 0.68
N PRO A 7 -22.24 31.33 0.39
CA PRO A 7 -23.53 30.66 0.52
C PRO A 7 -23.62 29.44 -0.43
N MET A 8 -24.05 28.30 0.11
CA MET A 8 -24.30 27.07 -0.67
C MET A 8 -25.31 27.33 -1.77
N SER A 9 -25.07 26.75 -2.96
CA SER A 9 -25.95 26.89 -4.11
C SER A 9 -27.34 26.26 -3.84
N LEU A 10 -28.38 26.71 -4.59
CA LEU A 10 -29.76 26.19 -4.44
C LEU A 10 -29.87 24.67 -4.68
N ARG A 11 -28.94 24.05 -5.42
CA ARG A 11 -28.84 22.60 -5.63
C ARG A 11 -28.39 21.85 -4.38
N ASP A 12 -27.70 22.52 -3.47
CA ASP A 12 -27.08 21.93 -2.28
C ASP A 12 -28.02 21.89 -1.06
N ARG A 13 -29.18 22.58 -1.11
CA ARG A 13 -30.15 22.66 0.03
C ARG A 13 -30.78 21.33 0.46
N LYS A 14 -30.61 20.24 -0.33
CA LYS A 14 -31.07 18.87 0.02
C LYS A 14 -29.93 17.94 0.48
N ARG A 15 -28.70 18.44 0.54
CA ARG A 15 -27.53 17.66 0.91
C ARG A 15 -27.22 17.84 2.39
N LEU A 16 -26.85 16.76 3.07
CA LEU A 16 -26.47 16.82 4.48
C LEU A 16 -25.20 17.67 4.63
N PRO A 17 -25.26 18.81 5.34
CA PRO A 17 -24.08 19.65 5.57
C PRO A 17 -22.99 18.88 6.31
N ALA A 18 -21.73 19.15 6.00
CA ALA A 18 -20.57 18.58 6.65
C ALA A 18 -19.46 19.60 6.79
N LEU A 19 -18.61 19.45 7.79
CA LEU A 19 -17.38 20.20 7.98
C LEU A 19 -16.18 19.25 8.01
N LEU A 20 -15.09 19.68 7.39
CA LEU A 20 -13.74 19.19 7.71
C LEU A 20 -13.05 20.26 8.52
N VAL A 21 -12.61 19.92 9.73
CA VAL A 21 -11.79 20.79 10.60
C VAL A 21 -10.43 20.16 10.80
N LEU A 22 -9.37 20.93 10.53
CA LEU A 22 -7.98 20.48 10.72
C LEU A 22 -7.46 20.95 12.08
N GLU A 23 -6.46 20.27 12.63
CA GLU A 23 -5.88 20.57 13.96
C GLU A 23 -5.26 21.97 14.09
N ASP A 24 -4.93 22.62 12.98
CA ASP A 24 -4.45 23.99 12.90
C ASP A 24 -5.58 25.05 12.90
N GLY A 25 -6.84 24.60 12.97
CA GLY A 25 -8.02 25.44 12.97
C GLY A 25 -8.59 25.78 11.60
N ALA A 26 -8.03 25.25 10.52
CA ALA A 26 -8.63 25.45 9.19
C ALA A 26 -9.94 24.67 9.05
N VAL A 27 -10.94 25.33 8.47
CA VAL A 27 -12.28 24.79 8.27
C VAL A 27 -12.63 24.76 6.79
N PHE A 28 -13.14 23.63 6.33
CA PHE A 28 -13.60 23.44 4.96
C PHE A 28 -15.06 23.00 4.99
N PRO A 29 -15.99 23.90 4.62
CA PRO A 29 -17.40 23.53 4.43
C PRO A 29 -17.56 22.55 3.28
N ALA A 30 -18.44 21.56 3.49
CA ALA A 30 -18.69 20.46 2.56
C ALA A 30 -20.13 19.97 2.69
N TYR A 31 -20.49 18.92 1.98
CA TYR A 31 -21.68 18.13 2.22
C TYR A 31 -21.34 16.64 2.20
N ALA A 32 -22.04 15.84 2.99
CA ALA A 32 -21.92 14.39 2.92
C ALA A 32 -22.67 13.86 1.71
N PHE A 33 -21.99 13.05 0.91
CA PHE A 33 -22.62 12.28 -0.15
C PHE A 33 -22.82 10.82 0.24
N ALA A 34 -22.15 10.36 1.31
CA ALA A 34 -22.29 9.02 1.90
C ALA A 34 -22.09 9.09 3.42
N GLY A 35 -22.88 8.32 4.16
CA GLY A 35 -22.75 8.20 5.62
C GLY A 35 -23.07 9.50 6.38
N ALA A 36 -23.09 9.38 7.71
CA ALA A 36 -23.26 10.50 8.65
C ALA A 36 -22.51 10.19 9.95
N GLY A 37 -22.30 11.20 10.79
CA GLY A 37 -21.59 11.07 12.06
C GLY A 37 -20.30 11.90 12.09
N GLU A 38 -19.35 11.45 12.90
CA GLU A 38 -18.03 12.06 13.04
C GLU A 38 -16.93 11.02 12.86
N THR A 39 -15.82 11.43 12.22
CA THR A 39 -14.64 10.58 12.10
C THR A 39 -13.35 11.41 12.12
N CYS A 40 -12.34 10.91 12.84
CA CYS A 40 -11.01 11.52 12.93
C CYS A 40 -9.97 10.67 12.17
N GLY A 41 -8.97 11.33 11.59
CA GLY A 41 -7.85 10.67 10.93
C GLY A 41 -6.75 11.65 10.55
N GLU A 42 -5.60 11.13 10.12
CA GLU A 42 -4.60 11.95 9.46
C GLU A 42 -5.06 12.25 8.03
N VAL A 43 -5.20 13.52 7.69
CA VAL A 43 -5.67 13.96 6.37
C VAL A 43 -4.53 13.91 5.39
N VAL A 44 -4.71 13.11 4.34
CA VAL A 44 -3.76 12.95 3.24
C VAL A 44 -4.43 13.22 1.90
N PHE A 45 -3.64 13.41 0.85
CA PHE A 45 -4.18 13.55 -0.51
C PHE A 45 -3.58 12.49 -1.43
N ASN A 46 -4.36 12.01 -2.37
CA ASN A 46 -3.92 11.08 -3.42
C ASN A 46 -4.04 11.77 -4.78
N THR A 47 -2.95 11.71 -5.57
CA THR A 47 -2.85 12.36 -6.89
C THR A 47 -3.27 11.46 -8.05
N GLY A 48 -3.81 10.27 -7.79
CA GLY A 48 -4.34 9.37 -8.81
C GLY A 48 -5.53 9.96 -9.55
N MET A 49 -5.54 9.83 -10.88
CA MET A 49 -6.64 10.25 -11.71
C MET A 49 -7.74 9.19 -11.86
N THR A 50 -7.47 7.98 -11.40
CA THR A 50 -8.35 6.81 -11.41
C THR A 50 -8.03 5.92 -10.22
N GLY A 51 -8.76 4.82 -10.03
CA GLY A 51 -8.45 3.83 -9.00
C GLY A 51 -8.97 4.19 -7.62
N TYR A 52 -10.06 4.95 -7.52
CA TYR A 52 -10.61 5.31 -6.21
C TYR A 52 -11.10 4.09 -5.42
N GLN A 53 -11.58 3.02 -6.08
CA GLN A 53 -12.01 1.81 -5.40
C GLN A 53 -10.81 1.09 -4.76
N GLU A 54 -9.74 0.95 -5.48
CA GLU A 54 -8.49 0.36 -4.99
C GLU A 54 -7.91 1.20 -3.85
N VAL A 55 -7.96 2.53 -3.95
CA VAL A 55 -7.53 3.45 -2.87
C VAL A 55 -8.36 3.24 -1.60
N ILE A 56 -9.69 3.21 -1.67
CA ILE A 56 -10.52 3.07 -0.46
C ILE A 56 -10.46 1.67 0.15
N THR A 57 -10.09 0.65 -0.62
CA THR A 57 -9.93 -0.74 -0.15
C THR A 57 -8.50 -1.14 0.18
N ASP A 58 -7.51 -0.24 0.00
CA ASP A 58 -6.13 -0.44 0.43
C ASP A 58 -6.01 -0.31 1.96
N PRO A 59 -5.63 -1.39 2.68
CA PRO A 59 -5.49 -1.36 4.13
C PRO A 59 -4.45 -0.34 4.64
N SER A 60 -3.51 0.08 3.80
CA SER A 60 -2.48 1.07 4.17
C SER A 60 -3.06 2.44 4.51
N TYR A 61 -4.32 2.74 4.12
CA TYR A 61 -5.02 3.97 4.51
C TYR A 61 -5.72 3.92 5.88
N LYS A 62 -5.56 2.84 6.64
CA LYS A 62 -6.12 2.77 8.00
C LYS A 62 -5.61 3.92 8.88
N GLY A 63 -6.54 4.61 9.56
CA GLY A 63 -6.25 5.79 10.37
C GLY A 63 -6.17 7.11 9.57
N GLN A 64 -6.44 7.10 8.26
CA GLN A 64 -6.34 8.27 7.39
C GLN A 64 -7.69 8.70 6.81
N ILE A 65 -7.85 10.00 6.63
CA ILE A 65 -8.90 10.63 5.82
C ILE A 65 -8.26 10.97 4.46
N VAL A 66 -8.76 10.35 3.40
CA VAL A 66 -8.13 10.45 2.07
C VAL A 66 -8.86 11.44 1.18
N THR A 67 -8.11 12.41 0.64
CA THR A 67 -8.60 13.40 -0.32
C THR A 67 -8.13 13.04 -1.73
N MET A 68 -9.07 12.79 -2.65
CA MET A 68 -8.74 12.65 -4.06
C MET A 68 -8.53 14.03 -4.69
N THR A 69 -7.38 14.22 -5.35
CA THR A 69 -7.12 15.49 -6.07
C THR A 69 -7.81 15.54 -7.43
N TYR A 70 -8.13 14.38 -8.01
CA TYR A 70 -8.93 14.30 -9.22
C TYR A 70 -10.38 14.72 -8.93
N PRO A 71 -10.97 15.62 -9.75
CA PRO A 71 -12.23 16.26 -9.39
C PRO A 71 -13.45 15.34 -9.45
N HIS A 72 -13.51 14.42 -10.42
CA HIS A 72 -14.69 13.57 -10.68
C HIS A 72 -14.50 12.17 -10.14
N VAL A 73 -15.25 11.80 -9.11
CA VAL A 73 -15.16 10.49 -8.43
C VAL A 73 -16.54 9.85 -8.36
N GLY A 74 -16.61 8.51 -8.52
CA GLY A 74 -17.85 7.74 -8.57
C GLY A 74 -18.31 7.39 -10.00
N ASN A 75 -17.65 7.94 -11.01
CA ASN A 75 -18.04 7.88 -12.42
C ASN A 75 -17.97 6.48 -13.03
N TYR A 76 -17.19 5.53 -12.51
CA TYR A 76 -17.11 4.15 -13.01
C TYR A 76 -17.66 3.09 -12.03
N GLY A 77 -18.16 3.53 -10.86
CA GLY A 77 -18.81 2.66 -9.88
C GLY A 77 -17.84 1.75 -9.11
N ILE A 78 -18.38 0.67 -8.58
CA ILE A 78 -17.70 -0.35 -7.78
C ILE A 78 -17.90 -1.71 -8.43
N ASN A 79 -16.87 -2.55 -8.43
CA ASN A 79 -16.91 -3.92 -8.94
C ASN A 79 -16.08 -4.87 -8.04
N PRO A 80 -16.33 -6.21 -8.07
CA PRO A 80 -15.63 -7.15 -7.21
C PRO A 80 -14.15 -7.35 -7.56
N GLU A 81 -13.78 -7.15 -8.83
CA GLU A 81 -12.44 -7.46 -9.34
C GLU A 81 -11.38 -6.45 -8.86
N ASP A 82 -11.78 -5.17 -8.68
CA ASP A 82 -10.89 -4.09 -8.29
C ASP A 82 -10.79 -3.92 -6.75
N MET A 83 -11.21 -4.92 -5.99
CA MET A 83 -11.01 -4.97 -4.54
C MET A 83 -9.56 -5.30 -4.20
N GLU A 84 -8.97 -4.51 -3.30
CA GLU A 84 -7.62 -4.75 -2.80
C GLU A 84 -7.59 -5.38 -1.40
N SER A 85 -8.76 -5.49 -0.75
CA SER A 85 -8.94 -6.20 0.53
C SER A 85 -10.41 -6.57 0.75
N GLY A 86 -10.73 -7.10 1.92
CA GLY A 86 -12.09 -7.50 2.28
C GLY A 86 -13.05 -6.34 2.59
N GLY A 87 -12.63 -5.07 2.55
CA GLY A 87 -13.48 -3.93 2.89
C GLY A 87 -12.79 -2.57 2.78
N ILE A 88 -13.40 -1.54 3.35
CA ILE A 88 -12.89 -0.17 3.37
C ILE A 88 -12.13 0.11 4.66
N HIS A 89 -10.89 0.57 4.55
CA HIS A 89 -10.02 0.76 5.71
C HIS A 89 -9.77 2.23 6.09
N LEU A 90 -9.90 3.17 5.16
CA LEU A 90 -9.78 4.60 5.47
C LEU A 90 -10.85 5.05 6.49
N GLU A 91 -10.61 6.16 7.17
CA GLU A 91 -11.57 6.71 8.15
C GLU A 91 -12.62 7.60 7.47
N GLY A 92 -12.24 8.39 6.47
CA GLY A 92 -13.16 9.25 5.72
C GLY A 92 -12.66 9.50 4.30
N PHE A 93 -13.56 9.79 3.38
CA PHE A 93 -13.26 9.98 1.98
C PHE A 93 -13.69 11.36 1.49
N ILE A 94 -12.78 12.11 0.87
CA ILE A 94 -12.99 13.49 0.42
C ILE A 94 -12.82 13.57 -1.08
N VAL A 95 -13.83 14.12 -1.77
CA VAL A 95 -13.78 14.32 -3.21
C VAL A 95 -14.24 15.74 -3.56
N LYS A 96 -13.82 16.26 -4.73
CA LYS A 96 -14.31 17.55 -5.20
C LYS A 96 -15.78 17.44 -5.63
N GLU A 97 -16.07 16.47 -6.48
CA GLU A 97 -17.40 16.19 -7.01
C GLU A 97 -17.69 14.69 -6.99
N TYR A 98 -18.84 14.33 -6.46
CA TYR A 98 -19.34 12.96 -6.47
C TYR A 98 -20.36 12.77 -7.60
N HIS A 99 -20.15 11.72 -8.39
CA HIS A 99 -21.06 11.28 -9.46
C HIS A 99 -21.89 10.08 -8.98
N PRO A 100 -23.20 10.26 -8.74
CA PRO A 100 -24.05 9.21 -8.17
C PRO A 100 -24.43 8.11 -9.16
N GLN A 101 -24.30 8.35 -10.46
CA GLN A 101 -24.67 7.42 -11.51
C GLN A 101 -23.41 6.99 -12.28
N PRO A 102 -22.87 5.80 -11.99
CA PRO A 102 -21.70 5.31 -12.71
C PRO A 102 -22.06 4.97 -14.18
N SER A 103 -21.14 5.29 -15.07
CA SER A 103 -21.22 4.97 -16.51
C SER A 103 -20.08 4.04 -16.92
N ASN A 104 -20.15 2.78 -16.46
CA ASN A 104 -19.16 1.75 -16.77
C ASN A 104 -19.83 0.37 -16.78
N TRP A 105 -19.55 -0.44 -17.79
CA TRP A 105 -20.12 -1.79 -17.94
C TRP A 105 -19.73 -2.76 -16.81
N ARG A 106 -18.59 -2.54 -16.13
CA ARG A 106 -18.12 -3.33 -14.97
C ARG A 106 -18.83 -2.94 -13.67
N SER A 107 -19.48 -1.76 -13.63
CA SER A 107 -20.13 -1.29 -12.41
C SER A 107 -21.23 -2.24 -11.94
N ARG A 108 -21.20 -2.61 -10.65
CA ARG A 108 -22.23 -3.42 -9.98
C ARG A 108 -23.02 -2.60 -8.98
N ARG A 109 -22.42 -1.53 -8.46
CA ARG A 109 -23.06 -0.58 -7.53
C ARG A 109 -22.33 0.77 -7.55
N ASN A 110 -22.95 1.80 -6.96
CA ASN A 110 -22.32 3.10 -6.87
C ASN A 110 -21.43 3.24 -5.62
N LEU A 111 -20.56 4.23 -5.62
CA LEU A 111 -19.61 4.50 -4.53
C LEU A 111 -20.30 4.86 -3.21
N ARG A 112 -21.43 5.59 -3.25
CA ARG A 112 -22.18 5.97 -2.05
C ARG A 112 -22.66 4.75 -1.28
N GLU A 113 -23.36 3.83 -1.95
CA GLU A 113 -23.86 2.59 -1.34
C GLU A 113 -22.72 1.77 -0.74
N PHE A 114 -21.59 1.72 -1.41
CA PHE A 114 -20.43 0.98 -0.93
C PHE A 114 -19.82 1.60 0.34
N LEU A 115 -19.70 2.93 0.41
CA LEU A 115 -19.23 3.62 1.61
C LEU A 115 -20.22 3.44 2.78
N GLU A 116 -21.53 3.61 2.55
CA GLU A 116 -22.60 3.48 3.56
C GLU A 116 -22.65 2.05 4.13
N GLU A 117 -22.53 1.02 3.29
CA GLU A 117 -22.47 -0.39 3.71
C GLU A 117 -21.31 -0.67 4.68
N HIS A 118 -20.19 0.04 4.50
CA HIS A 118 -19.02 -0.07 5.38
C HIS A 118 -18.98 0.96 6.51
N GLY A 119 -20.07 1.72 6.72
CA GLY A 119 -20.16 2.74 7.77
C GLY A 119 -19.16 3.89 7.61
N LYS A 120 -18.80 4.23 6.36
CA LYS A 120 -17.81 5.28 6.07
C LYS A 120 -18.46 6.57 5.61
N ILE A 121 -17.86 7.69 6.03
CA ILE A 121 -18.32 9.04 5.65
C ILE A 121 -17.58 9.49 4.41
N GLY A 122 -18.36 9.86 3.37
CA GLY A 122 -17.86 10.51 2.16
C GLY A 122 -18.38 11.94 2.06
N ILE A 123 -17.48 12.92 1.94
CA ILE A 123 -17.82 14.34 1.77
C ILE A 123 -17.35 14.91 0.45
N ALA A 124 -18.11 15.87 -0.07
CA ALA A 124 -17.80 16.54 -1.34
C ALA A 124 -18.12 18.04 -1.28
N GLY A 125 -17.70 18.77 -2.33
CA GLY A 125 -18.02 20.19 -2.52
C GLY A 125 -17.02 21.16 -1.92
N LEU A 126 -16.03 20.71 -1.14
CA LEU A 126 -14.98 21.56 -0.61
C LEU A 126 -13.88 21.86 -1.65
N ASP A 127 -13.08 22.88 -1.36
CA ASP A 127 -11.91 23.19 -2.19
C ASP A 127 -10.76 22.21 -1.91
N THR A 128 -10.77 21.06 -2.60
CA THR A 128 -9.72 20.03 -2.48
C THR A 128 -8.34 20.54 -2.91
N ARG A 129 -8.27 21.54 -3.80
CA ARG A 129 -6.99 22.16 -4.19
C ARG A 129 -6.41 22.99 -3.04
N ALA A 130 -7.23 23.81 -2.38
CA ALA A 130 -6.78 24.58 -1.21
C ALA A 130 -6.33 23.64 -0.08
N LEU A 131 -7.10 22.57 0.19
CA LEU A 131 -6.76 21.54 1.17
C LEU A 131 -5.41 20.88 0.82
N THR A 132 -5.23 20.39 -0.41
CA THR A 132 -3.99 19.76 -0.88
C THR A 132 -2.79 20.70 -0.75
N ARG A 133 -2.94 21.97 -1.14
CA ARG A 133 -1.88 22.97 -0.99
C ARG A 133 -1.50 23.18 0.48
N ARG A 134 -2.49 23.22 1.39
CA ARG A 134 -2.25 23.36 2.82
C ARG A 134 -1.46 22.17 3.36
N LEU A 135 -1.89 20.95 3.07
CA LEU A 135 -1.21 19.72 3.49
C LEU A 135 0.22 19.64 2.94
N ARG A 136 0.44 20.05 1.68
CA ARG A 136 1.78 20.11 1.10
C ARG A 136 2.69 21.12 1.81
N LEU A 137 2.16 22.28 2.18
CA LEU A 137 2.95 23.36 2.81
C LEU A 137 3.17 23.12 4.32
N ALA A 138 2.15 22.68 5.04
CA ALA A 138 2.21 22.49 6.50
C ALA A 138 2.62 21.07 6.90
N GLY A 139 2.30 20.05 6.08
CA GLY A 139 2.46 18.63 6.35
C GLY A 139 1.10 17.94 6.44
N ALA A 140 1.11 16.60 6.42
CA ALA A 140 -0.06 15.83 6.79
C ALA A 140 -0.43 16.15 8.23
N MET A 141 -1.72 16.35 8.49
CA MET A 141 -2.20 16.77 9.80
C MET A 141 -3.51 16.09 10.17
N LYS A 142 -3.82 16.07 11.45
CA LYS A 142 -5.07 15.49 11.95
C LYS A 142 -6.26 16.33 11.49
N GLY A 143 -7.34 15.63 11.14
CA GLY A 143 -8.62 16.27 10.80
C GLY A 143 -9.78 15.49 11.34
N ILE A 144 -10.93 16.17 11.45
CA ILE A 144 -12.22 15.59 11.78
C ILE A 144 -13.24 15.96 10.70
N ILE A 145 -13.97 14.98 10.22
CA ILE A 145 -15.18 15.18 9.43
C ILE A 145 -16.36 15.09 10.38
N SER A 146 -17.27 16.07 10.36
CA SER A 146 -18.51 16.04 11.12
C SER A 146 -19.70 16.41 10.26
N THR A 147 -20.79 15.66 10.39
CA THR A 147 -22.12 15.97 9.86
C THR A 147 -23.13 16.27 10.99
N GLU A 148 -22.69 16.22 12.24
CA GLU A 148 -23.55 16.34 13.43
C GLU A 148 -23.55 17.75 14.01
N THR A 149 -22.43 18.45 13.93
CA THR A 149 -22.29 19.79 14.49
C THR A 149 -21.47 20.71 13.60
N THR A 150 -21.75 22.01 13.71
CA THR A 150 -20.96 23.09 13.12
C THR A 150 -20.17 23.88 14.19
N ASP A 151 -20.13 23.39 15.43
CA ASP A 151 -19.35 23.97 16.53
C ASP A 151 -17.86 23.69 16.31
N VAL A 152 -17.19 24.64 15.65
CA VAL A 152 -15.77 24.54 15.31
C VAL A 152 -14.87 24.41 16.54
N PRO A 153 -15.05 25.18 17.63
CA PRO A 153 -14.33 24.98 18.87
C PRO A 153 -14.38 23.55 19.41
N ALA A 154 -15.59 22.96 19.50
CA ALA A 154 -15.76 21.58 19.96
C ALA A 154 -15.08 20.56 19.03
N LEU A 155 -15.18 20.75 17.70
CA LEU A 155 -14.52 19.89 16.73
C LEU A 155 -13.00 20.02 16.81
N LEU A 156 -12.48 21.23 17.06
CA LEU A 156 -11.05 21.48 17.18
C LEU A 156 -10.45 20.82 18.44
N GLU A 157 -11.19 20.79 19.53
CA GLU A 157 -10.79 20.03 20.72
C GLU A 157 -10.69 18.54 20.42
N LYS A 158 -11.73 17.96 19.79
CA LYS A 158 -11.75 16.52 19.41
C LYS A 158 -10.57 16.15 18.50
N VAL A 159 -10.32 16.94 17.45
CA VAL A 159 -9.22 16.62 16.49
C VAL A 159 -7.85 16.75 17.13
N ARG A 160 -7.65 17.70 18.03
CA ARG A 160 -6.38 17.86 18.77
C ARG A 160 -6.14 16.69 19.73
N ALA A 161 -7.19 16.19 20.36
CA ALA A 161 -7.14 15.02 21.24
C ALA A 161 -6.88 13.69 20.49
N TYR A 162 -7.13 13.64 19.16
CA TYR A 162 -6.89 12.44 18.36
C TYR A 162 -5.38 12.09 18.36
N PRO A 163 -4.99 10.82 18.63
CA PRO A 163 -3.58 10.47 18.81
C PRO A 163 -2.74 10.50 17.53
N GLY A 164 -3.37 10.51 16.32
CA GLY A 164 -2.66 10.41 15.05
C GLY A 164 -2.17 8.99 14.74
N LEU A 165 -1.14 8.87 13.88
CA LEU A 165 -0.62 7.57 13.42
C LEU A 165 0.67 7.15 14.13
N VAL A 166 1.49 8.11 14.58
CA VAL A 166 2.82 7.85 15.15
C VAL A 166 2.69 7.04 16.44
N GLY A 167 3.49 5.98 16.56
CA GLY A 167 3.51 5.12 17.74
C GLY A 167 2.31 4.16 17.86
N ARG A 168 1.40 4.11 16.87
CA ARG A 168 0.24 3.20 16.89
C ARG A 168 0.49 1.97 16.04
N ASP A 169 0.15 0.81 16.59
CA ASP A 169 0.07 -0.46 15.86
C ASP A 169 -1.29 -0.58 15.17
N LEU A 170 -1.35 -0.10 13.92
CA LEU A 170 -2.54 -0.21 13.09
C LEU A 170 -2.60 -1.51 12.28
N VAL A 171 -1.50 -2.25 12.21
CA VAL A 171 -1.42 -3.54 11.51
C VAL A 171 -2.40 -4.55 12.13
N ARG A 172 -2.53 -4.57 13.46
CA ARG A 172 -3.48 -5.45 14.17
C ARG A 172 -4.94 -5.22 13.81
N GLU A 173 -5.27 -4.04 13.29
CA GLU A 173 -6.64 -3.69 12.90
C GLU A 173 -7.00 -4.19 11.49
N VAL A 174 -5.99 -4.48 10.64
CA VAL A 174 -6.18 -4.81 9.22
C VAL A 174 -5.68 -6.21 8.84
N ALA A 175 -4.68 -6.74 9.53
CA ALA A 175 -4.10 -8.05 9.25
C ALA A 175 -5.07 -9.21 9.55
N CYS A 176 -4.91 -10.32 8.84
CA CYS A 176 -5.66 -11.54 9.12
C CYS A 176 -5.34 -12.08 10.52
N ARG A 177 -6.32 -12.75 11.12
CA ARG A 177 -6.16 -13.41 12.43
C ARG A 177 -5.86 -14.89 12.32
N ILE A 178 -6.21 -15.50 11.19
CA ILE A 178 -6.08 -16.93 10.92
C ILE A 178 -5.30 -17.09 9.61
N PRO A 179 -4.32 -18.01 9.57
CA PRO A 179 -3.61 -18.32 8.32
C PRO A 179 -4.57 -18.76 7.21
N TYR A 180 -4.24 -18.39 5.98
CA TYR A 180 -5.03 -18.83 4.83
C TYR A 180 -4.17 -19.10 3.59
N LEU A 181 -4.67 -20.02 2.75
CA LEU A 181 -4.20 -20.22 1.39
C LEU A 181 -4.96 -19.25 0.47
N TRP A 182 -4.21 -18.53 -0.38
CA TRP A 182 -4.78 -17.77 -1.47
C TRP A 182 -4.78 -18.62 -2.73
N LYS A 183 -5.96 -18.77 -3.35
CA LYS A 183 -6.08 -19.52 -4.61
C LYS A 183 -7.28 -19.04 -5.44
N ASN A 184 -7.05 -18.73 -6.72
CA ASN A 184 -8.05 -18.24 -7.66
C ASN A 184 -8.83 -17.01 -7.14
N GLY A 185 -8.10 -16.06 -6.52
CA GLY A 185 -8.70 -14.86 -5.93
C GLY A 185 -9.50 -15.12 -4.63
N VAL A 186 -9.43 -16.32 -4.07
CA VAL A 186 -10.23 -16.72 -2.88
C VAL A 186 -9.31 -17.07 -1.71
N ARG A 187 -9.71 -16.61 -0.52
CA ARG A 187 -9.09 -17.00 0.76
C ARG A 187 -9.69 -18.32 1.25
N ARG A 188 -8.82 -19.28 1.60
CA ARG A 188 -9.21 -20.53 2.25
C ARG A 188 -8.45 -20.68 3.56
N GLU A 189 -9.13 -20.59 4.68
CA GLU A 189 -8.51 -20.71 6.00
C GLU A 189 -7.85 -22.09 6.18
N ILE A 190 -6.69 -22.09 6.84
CA ILE A 190 -5.91 -23.30 7.14
C ILE A 190 -5.51 -23.30 8.62
N SER A 191 -5.60 -24.47 9.25
CA SER A 191 -5.49 -24.59 10.72
C SER A 191 -4.08 -24.84 11.25
N ALA A 192 -3.11 -25.25 10.43
CA ALA A 192 -1.73 -25.53 10.87
C ALA A 192 -0.77 -25.71 9.70
N ALA A 193 0.54 -25.56 9.95
CA ALA A 193 1.59 -25.95 9.03
C ALA A 193 1.51 -27.45 8.71
N PRO A 194 1.67 -27.87 7.44
CA PRO A 194 1.71 -29.29 7.09
C PRO A 194 2.82 -30.01 7.88
N GLY A 195 2.46 -31.01 8.64
CA GLY A 195 3.42 -31.85 9.39
C GLY A 195 3.50 -31.67 10.90
N LYS A 196 2.74 -30.75 11.50
CA LYS A 196 2.50 -30.76 12.95
C LYS A 196 1.22 -31.52 13.26
N GLY A 197 1.35 -32.76 13.74
CA GLY A 197 0.25 -33.48 14.38
C GLY A 197 -0.36 -32.61 15.48
N ARG A 198 -1.68 -32.74 15.67
CA ARG A 198 -2.44 -32.05 16.73
C ARG A 198 -1.84 -32.34 18.10
N SER A 199 -0.90 -31.57 18.57
CA SER A 199 -0.63 -31.38 19.98
C SER A 199 -1.38 -30.13 20.38
N GLY A 200 -2.42 -30.29 21.20
CA GLY A 200 -3.24 -29.19 21.66
C GLY A 200 -2.37 -28.18 22.40
N SER A 201 -2.27 -27.00 21.82
CA SER A 201 -1.87 -25.80 22.55
C SER A 201 -3.11 -24.93 22.71
N PRO A 202 -3.35 -24.39 23.89
CA PRO A 202 -4.54 -23.60 24.16
C PRO A 202 -4.53 -22.34 23.31
N ALA A 203 -5.70 -22.00 22.78
CA ALA A 203 -5.95 -20.70 22.18
C ALA A 203 -5.46 -19.63 23.16
N THR A 204 -4.45 -18.88 22.74
CA THR A 204 -4.01 -17.70 23.48
C THR A 204 -5.13 -16.67 23.35
N THR A 205 -5.99 -16.64 24.35
CA THR A 205 -6.96 -15.57 24.55
C THR A 205 -6.18 -14.28 24.77
N TRP A 206 -6.23 -13.38 23.82
CA TRP A 206 -5.70 -12.03 23.94
C TRP A 206 -6.58 -11.27 24.92
N GLY A 207 -6.27 -11.41 26.22
CA GLY A 207 -6.80 -10.54 27.27
C GLY A 207 -6.19 -9.14 27.07
N ALA A 208 -7.03 -8.12 27.12
CA ALA A 208 -6.59 -6.75 27.21
C ALA A 208 -5.70 -6.58 28.44
N SER A 209 -4.39 -6.38 28.24
CA SER A 209 -3.49 -5.95 29.32
C SER A 209 -3.67 -4.46 29.57
N PRO A 210 -3.79 -4.03 30.83
CA PRO A 210 -3.85 -2.61 31.15
C PRO A 210 -2.51 -1.93 30.86
N LEU A 211 -2.59 -0.69 30.44
CA LEU A 211 -1.46 0.21 30.19
C LEU A 211 -0.57 0.30 31.43
N PRO A 212 0.75 0.19 31.32
CA PRO A 212 1.64 0.48 32.44
C PRO A 212 1.69 2.00 32.68
N GLY A 213 1.59 2.33 33.96
CA GLY A 213 1.60 3.69 34.47
C GLY A 213 2.89 4.45 34.14
N LYS A 214 2.78 5.76 34.13
CA LYS A 214 3.81 6.78 33.91
C LYS A 214 5.08 6.49 34.72
N SER A 215 6.22 6.41 34.05
CA SER A 215 7.54 6.57 34.68
C SER A 215 8.51 7.24 33.70
N ALA A 216 9.03 8.38 34.17
CA ALA A 216 10.25 9.10 33.80
C ALA A 216 10.52 9.51 32.35
N ALA A 217 10.54 10.81 32.17
CA ALA A 217 10.97 11.56 30.99
C ALA A 217 12.41 11.19 30.56
N ALA A 218 12.54 10.72 29.34
CA ALA A 218 13.77 10.84 28.59
C ALA A 218 13.57 11.89 27.50
N THR A 219 14.29 12.99 27.60
CA THR A 219 14.34 14.09 26.63
C THR A 219 14.95 13.58 25.34
N SER A 220 14.12 13.28 24.35
CA SER A 220 14.56 13.07 22.97
C SER A 220 14.35 14.37 22.19
N ALA A 221 15.40 14.82 21.52
CA ALA A 221 15.39 15.99 20.64
C ALA A 221 14.31 15.85 19.55
N PRO A 222 13.69 16.99 19.11
CA PRO A 222 12.66 16.94 18.10
C PRO A 222 13.22 16.45 16.74
N PRO A 223 12.44 15.74 15.93
CA PRO A 223 12.88 15.26 14.63
C PRO A 223 13.16 16.43 13.69
N THR A 224 14.33 16.44 13.08
CA THR A 224 14.76 17.42 12.09
C THR A 224 13.90 17.30 10.84
N VAL A 225 13.16 18.33 10.53
CA VAL A 225 12.37 18.44 9.28
C VAL A 225 13.32 18.82 8.14
N VAL A 226 13.43 17.96 7.14
CA VAL A 226 14.20 18.28 5.91
C VAL A 226 13.34 19.16 5.00
N PRO A 227 13.76 20.38 4.66
CA PRO A 227 13.02 21.24 3.73
C PRO A 227 13.18 20.75 2.29
N ALA A 228 12.07 20.65 1.56
CA ALA A 228 12.07 20.40 0.12
C ALA A 228 12.70 21.59 -0.62
N ALA A 229 13.76 21.36 -1.39
CA ALA A 229 14.40 22.38 -2.18
C ALA A 229 13.48 22.91 -3.30
N ALA A 230 13.22 24.20 -3.32
CA ALA A 230 12.55 24.89 -4.41
C ALA A 230 13.56 25.09 -5.56
N GLY A 231 13.39 24.35 -6.65
CA GLY A 231 14.10 24.60 -7.90
C GLY A 231 13.31 25.57 -8.78
N ALA A 232 13.75 26.82 -8.90
CA ALA A 232 13.33 27.74 -9.93
C ALA A 232 14.29 27.59 -11.12
N GLY A 233 13.76 27.45 -12.34
CA GLY A 233 14.55 27.43 -13.56
C GLY A 233 13.64 27.63 -14.77
N ASN A 234 13.51 28.89 -15.22
CA ASN A 234 12.93 29.29 -16.50
C ASN A 234 13.89 28.93 -17.64
N GLY A 235 13.37 28.36 -18.71
CA GLY A 235 14.10 28.15 -19.95
C GLY A 235 13.14 27.80 -21.09
N ALA A 236 12.72 28.81 -21.85
CA ALA A 236 11.93 28.63 -23.07
C ALA A 236 12.82 28.13 -24.23
N GLY A 237 12.45 27.04 -24.88
CA GLY A 237 13.05 26.54 -26.11
C GLY A 237 11.97 25.95 -27.01
N LYS A 238 11.62 26.69 -28.07
CA LYS A 238 10.76 26.21 -29.17
C LYS A 238 11.55 25.25 -30.05
N GLY A 239 11.06 24.06 -30.27
CA GLY A 239 11.56 23.11 -31.24
C GLY A 239 10.49 22.10 -31.61
N GLY A 240 9.83 22.32 -32.76
CA GLY A 240 8.86 21.38 -33.30
C GLY A 240 9.53 20.13 -33.87
N MET A 241 8.97 18.96 -33.59
CA MET A 241 9.32 17.74 -34.29
C MET A 241 8.10 16.93 -34.68
N LYS A 242 8.08 16.56 -35.93
CA LYS A 242 7.10 15.77 -36.67
C LYS A 242 7.11 14.31 -36.21
N PRO A 243 5.97 13.58 -36.21
CA PRO A 243 5.95 12.17 -35.85
C PRO A 243 6.45 11.27 -36.99
N PRO A 244 7.09 10.14 -36.69
CA PRO A 244 7.41 9.14 -37.70
C PRO A 244 6.28 8.13 -37.89
N SER A 245 6.06 7.83 -39.17
CA SER A 245 5.16 6.85 -39.75
C SER A 245 5.61 5.41 -39.42
N GLY A 246 4.62 4.53 -39.15
CA GLY A 246 4.84 3.11 -38.94
C GLY A 246 5.11 2.31 -40.21
N PRO A 247 5.63 1.09 -40.13
CA PRO A 247 5.70 0.16 -41.25
C PRO A 247 4.57 -0.89 -41.24
N THR A 248 4.10 -1.09 -42.46
CA THR A 248 3.13 -2.05 -42.98
C THR A 248 3.62 -3.50 -42.94
N ALA A 249 2.64 -4.41 -42.85
CA ALA A 249 2.79 -5.86 -42.99
C ALA A 249 3.18 -6.34 -44.40
N ALA A 250 3.92 -7.44 -44.48
CA ALA A 250 3.97 -8.33 -45.64
C ALA A 250 4.34 -9.77 -45.19
N SER A 251 3.44 -10.68 -45.26
CA SER A 251 3.19 -11.77 -46.22
C SER A 251 4.26 -12.88 -46.33
N SER A 252 3.83 -14.05 -45.88
CA SER A 252 3.98 -15.43 -46.38
C SER A 252 5.14 -15.83 -47.34
N LEU A 253 5.84 -16.89 -46.97
CA LEU A 253 6.25 -17.93 -47.96
C LEU A 253 6.31 -19.31 -47.28
N ARG A 254 5.62 -20.26 -47.96
CA ARG A 254 5.64 -21.70 -47.70
C ARG A 254 6.93 -22.33 -48.27
N GLY A 255 7.51 -23.24 -47.52
CA GLY A 255 8.53 -24.14 -48.02
C GLY A 255 8.36 -25.51 -47.37
N ALA A 256 7.85 -26.46 -48.15
CA ALA A 256 7.81 -27.86 -47.77
C ALA A 256 9.20 -28.49 -47.99
N ASN A 257 9.67 -29.21 -46.98
CA ASN A 257 10.69 -30.26 -47.23
C ASN A 257 10.38 -31.46 -46.32
N SER A 258 10.20 -32.59 -47.01
CA SER A 258 10.06 -33.93 -46.52
C SER A 258 11.38 -34.45 -45.93
N ALA A 259 11.35 -34.94 -44.68
CA ALA A 259 12.38 -35.80 -44.13
C ALA A 259 11.69 -36.99 -43.40
N GLY A 260 12.20 -38.16 -43.60
CA GLY A 260 11.65 -39.44 -43.23
C GLY A 260 11.56 -39.76 -41.72
N PRO A 261 11.11 -40.98 -41.36
CA PRO A 261 10.75 -41.31 -39.98
C PRO A 261 12.00 -41.48 -39.13
N GLY A 262 12.29 -40.44 -38.33
CA GLY A 262 13.23 -40.50 -37.22
C GLY A 262 12.53 -40.99 -35.97
N GLU A 263 13.18 -41.87 -35.25
CA GLU A 263 12.76 -42.44 -33.97
C GLU A 263 12.19 -41.37 -33.02
N VAL A 264 10.95 -41.53 -32.64
CA VAL A 264 10.31 -40.73 -31.59
C VAL A 264 10.90 -41.23 -30.28
N SER A 265 11.95 -40.58 -29.83
CA SER A 265 12.37 -40.63 -28.42
C SER A 265 11.20 -40.14 -27.59
N GLU A 266 10.47 -41.06 -26.95
CA GLU A 266 9.53 -40.68 -25.87
C GLU A 266 10.34 -39.93 -24.80
N SER A 267 10.26 -38.61 -24.85
CA SER A 267 10.74 -37.74 -23.75
C SER A 267 9.86 -38.06 -22.55
N VAL A 268 10.39 -38.82 -21.60
CA VAL A 268 9.79 -39.01 -20.27
C VAL A 268 9.44 -37.62 -19.77
N PRO A 269 8.16 -37.28 -19.47
CA PRO A 269 7.80 -35.98 -18.95
C PRO A 269 8.56 -35.75 -17.67
N LEU A 270 9.40 -34.74 -17.64
CA LEU A 270 10.02 -34.29 -16.40
C LEU A 270 8.89 -34.10 -15.37
N PRO A 271 9.02 -34.63 -14.14
CA PRO A 271 8.00 -34.46 -13.11
C PRO A 271 7.73 -32.98 -12.98
N ALA A 272 6.46 -32.58 -13.08
CA ALA A 272 6.02 -31.20 -12.99
C ALA A 272 6.67 -30.57 -11.76
N ALA A 273 7.48 -29.54 -11.97
CA ALA A 273 8.18 -28.87 -10.88
C ALA A 273 7.13 -28.44 -9.84
N ARG A 274 7.34 -28.79 -8.58
CA ARG A 274 6.42 -28.40 -7.50
C ARG A 274 6.25 -26.88 -7.48
N PRO A 275 5.04 -26.37 -7.18
CA PRO A 275 4.86 -24.92 -7.06
C PRO A 275 5.74 -24.34 -5.95
N ARG A 276 6.33 -23.18 -6.21
CA ARG A 276 7.11 -22.45 -5.21
C ARG A 276 6.19 -21.97 -4.10
N ARG A 277 6.51 -22.27 -2.85
CA ARG A 277 5.74 -21.81 -1.71
C ARG A 277 6.22 -20.44 -1.27
N VAL A 278 5.36 -19.44 -1.37
CA VAL A 278 5.61 -18.11 -0.81
C VAL A 278 4.76 -17.95 0.45
N VAL A 279 5.43 -17.64 1.56
CA VAL A 279 4.77 -17.25 2.81
C VAL A 279 4.73 -15.73 2.85
N VAL A 280 3.52 -15.16 2.87
CA VAL A 280 3.26 -13.73 2.97
C VAL A 280 2.91 -13.38 4.41
N ILE A 281 3.62 -12.43 5.01
CA ILE A 281 3.29 -11.88 6.31
C ILE A 281 2.32 -10.72 6.10
N ASP A 282 1.10 -10.90 6.58
CA ASP A 282 -0.01 -9.95 6.38
C ASP A 282 0.12 -8.76 7.32
N CYS A 283 0.66 -7.66 6.81
CA CYS A 283 0.67 -6.37 7.50
C CYS A 283 -0.49 -5.46 7.07
N GLY A 284 -1.41 -5.97 6.27
CA GLY A 284 -2.46 -5.26 5.55
C GLY A 284 -2.27 -5.46 4.05
N VAL A 285 -2.17 -6.72 3.62
CA VAL A 285 -1.80 -7.11 2.26
C VAL A 285 -2.86 -6.72 1.25
N LYS A 286 -2.43 -6.06 0.17
CA LYS A 286 -3.28 -5.84 -1.02
C LYS A 286 -3.40 -7.12 -1.81
N TYR A 287 -4.63 -7.42 -2.24
CA TYR A 287 -4.92 -8.65 -3.00
C TYR A 287 -4.12 -8.74 -4.30
N ASN A 288 -3.75 -7.60 -4.91
CA ASN A 288 -2.97 -7.64 -6.14
C ASN A 288 -1.54 -8.18 -5.93
N ILE A 289 -0.97 -8.05 -4.75
CA ILE A 289 0.30 -8.72 -4.39
C ILE A 289 0.12 -10.24 -4.47
N LEU A 290 -0.98 -10.76 -3.93
CA LEU A 290 -1.27 -12.20 -3.91
C LEU A 290 -1.55 -12.71 -5.32
N ARG A 291 -2.29 -11.93 -6.15
CA ARG A 291 -2.53 -12.24 -7.57
C ARG A 291 -1.22 -12.33 -8.35
N HIS A 292 -0.31 -11.36 -8.20
CA HIS A 292 0.99 -11.38 -8.88
C HIS A 292 1.85 -12.60 -8.52
N LEU A 293 1.79 -13.08 -7.28
CA LEU A 293 2.49 -14.31 -6.87
C LEU A 293 1.81 -15.55 -7.47
N GLU A 294 0.48 -15.62 -7.43
CA GLU A 294 -0.30 -16.72 -8.00
C GLU A 294 -0.10 -16.85 -9.51
N ASP A 295 -0.12 -15.73 -10.26
CA ASP A 295 0.09 -15.67 -11.71
C ASP A 295 1.48 -16.21 -12.12
N ARG A 296 2.44 -16.19 -11.18
CA ARG A 296 3.79 -16.75 -11.37
C ARG A 296 3.93 -18.20 -10.88
N GLY A 297 2.79 -18.86 -10.65
CA GLY A 297 2.73 -20.26 -10.25
C GLY A 297 3.15 -20.54 -8.81
N CYS A 298 3.08 -19.53 -7.92
CA CYS A 298 3.39 -19.72 -6.52
C CYS A 298 2.19 -20.30 -5.75
N GLU A 299 2.47 -21.18 -4.80
CA GLU A 299 1.55 -21.54 -3.71
C GLU A 299 1.64 -20.44 -2.64
N VAL A 300 0.59 -19.64 -2.49
CA VAL A 300 0.61 -18.44 -1.64
C VAL A 300 -0.07 -18.73 -0.30
N ILE A 301 0.70 -18.74 0.79
CA ILE A 301 0.23 -18.90 2.16
C ILE A 301 0.36 -17.57 2.87
N VAL A 302 -0.72 -17.07 3.43
CA VAL A 302 -0.75 -15.79 4.15
C VAL A 302 -0.85 -16.06 5.65
N LEU A 303 0.08 -15.51 6.41
CA LEU A 303 0.16 -15.65 7.86
C LEU A 303 -0.12 -14.32 8.56
N PRO A 304 -0.73 -14.36 9.76
CA PRO A 304 -0.92 -13.18 10.60
C PRO A 304 0.38 -12.43 10.87
N ALA A 305 0.32 -11.11 10.99
CA ALA A 305 1.47 -10.24 11.27
C ALA A 305 2.25 -10.67 12.55
N ALA A 306 1.56 -11.19 13.55
CA ALA A 306 2.17 -11.59 14.81
C ALA A 306 2.85 -12.98 14.78
N THR A 307 2.93 -13.63 13.62
CA THR A 307 3.57 -14.93 13.46
C THR A 307 5.07 -14.86 13.76
N LEU A 308 5.55 -15.73 14.63
CA LEU A 308 6.97 -15.76 15.00
C LEU A 308 7.85 -16.24 13.84
N GLY A 309 9.09 -15.74 13.75
CA GLY A 309 10.01 -16.11 12.67
C GLY A 309 10.29 -17.62 12.57
N ALA A 310 10.37 -18.33 13.69
CA ALA A 310 10.51 -19.79 13.70
C ALA A 310 9.27 -20.51 13.13
N GLU A 311 8.09 -19.99 13.39
CA GLU A 311 6.85 -20.52 12.84
C GLU A 311 6.75 -20.24 11.33
N ILE A 312 7.14 -19.05 10.87
CA ILE A 312 7.23 -18.73 9.44
C ILE A 312 8.08 -19.77 8.71
N LEU A 313 9.28 -20.09 9.24
CA LEU A 313 10.17 -21.09 8.67
C LEU A 313 9.63 -22.52 8.74
N SER A 314 8.78 -22.84 9.72
CA SER A 314 8.16 -24.17 9.83
C SER A 314 7.23 -24.50 8.67
N TRP A 315 6.72 -23.48 7.95
CA TRP A 315 5.96 -23.64 6.70
C TRP A 315 6.83 -24.03 5.51
N ARG A 316 8.15 -24.08 5.67
CA ARG A 316 9.14 -24.40 4.62
C ARG A 316 8.93 -23.55 3.36
N PRO A 317 9.00 -22.22 3.49
CA PRO A 317 8.84 -21.32 2.34
C PRO A 317 10.04 -21.45 1.39
N ASP A 318 9.77 -21.33 0.08
CA ASP A 318 10.80 -21.07 -0.92
C ASP A 318 11.13 -19.57 -0.97
N GLY A 319 10.17 -18.72 -0.58
CA GLY A 319 10.34 -17.29 -0.39
C GLY A 319 9.39 -16.74 0.67
N ILE A 320 9.76 -15.61 1.27
CA ILE A 320 8.97 -14.90 2.28
C ILE A 320 8.73 -13.48 1.79
N LEU A 321 7.47 -13.00 1.87
CA LEU A 321 7.12 -11.63 1.53
C LEU A 321 6.55 -10.91 2.76
N PHE A 322 7.14 -9.78 3.14
CA PHE A 322 6.54 -8.83 4.08
C PHE A 322 5.72 -7.82 3.29
N SER A 323 4.41 -7.78 3.52
CA SER A 323 3.48 -7.01 2.72
C SER A 323 3.51 -5.51 3.06
N ASN A 324 2.79 -4.72 2.27
CA ASN A 324 2.37 -3.36 2.60
C ASN A 324 1.50 -3.35 3.85
N GLY A 325 1.27 -2.16 4.43
CA GLY A 325 0.40 -1.98 5.57
C GLY A 325 0.43 -0.55 6.11
N PRO A 326 -0.46 -0.23 7.09
CA PRO A 326 -0.61 1.09 7.65
C PRO A 326 0.32 1.40 8.80
N GLY A 327 0.49 2.68 9.09
CA GLY A 327 1.01 3.19 10.34
C GLY A 327 2.52 3.35 10.43
N ASP A 328 3.00 3.38 11.66
CA ASP A 328 4.39 3.65 12.01
C ASP A 328 5.18 2.34 12.17
N PRO A 329 6.22 2.08 11.33
CA PRO A 329 7.02 0.85 11.46
C PRO A 329 7.72 0.72 12.83
N ALA A 330 8.00 1.83 13.53
CA ALA A 330 8.60 1.81 14.85
C ALA A 330 7.66 1.25 15.95
N ALA A 331 6.36 1.23 15.69
CA ALA A 331 5.36 0.63 16.59
C ALA A 331 5.23 -0.89 16.46
N LEU A 332 6.02 -1.54 15.57
CA LEU A 332 5.87 -2.94 15.16
C LEU A 332 7.12 -3.81 15.49
N PRO A 333 7.63 -3.79 16.75
CA PRO A 333 8.87 -4.50 17.10
C PRO A 333 8.77 -6.02 16.88
N TYR A 334 7.58 -6.61 16.97
CA TYR A 334 7.36 -8.04 16.72
C TYR A 334 7.57 -8.41 15.25
N LEU A 335 7.18 -7.55 14.29
CA LEU A 335 7.46 -7.75 12.86
C LEU A 335 8.95 -7.61 12.56
N VAL A 336 9.61 -6.62 13.18
CA VAL A 336 11.07 -6.45 13.07
C VAL A 336 11.81 -7.68 13.59
N ALA A 337 11.39 -8.23 14.74
CA ALA A 337 11.98 -9.46 15.29
C ALA A 337 11.73 -10.68 14.39
N ALA A 338 10.52 -10.82 13.82
CA ALA A 338 10.22 -11.89 12.86
C ALA A 338 11.07 -11.77 11.60
N ALA A 339 11.19 -10.57 11.03
CA ALA A 339 12.05 -10.30 9.87
C ALA A 339 13.52 -10.61 10.18
N ALA A 340 14.07 -10.13 11.29
CA ALA A 340 15.45 -10.41 11.70
C ALA A 340 15.71 -11.92 11.84
N HIS A 341 14.71 -12.69 12.27
CA HIS A 341 14.85 -14.14 12.40
C HIS A 341 14.92 -14.87 11.07
N VAL A 342 14.21 -14.40 10.03
CA VAL A 342 14.14 -15.10 8.73
C VAL A 342 15.16 -14.61 7.70
N LEU A 343 15.70 -13.40 7.84
CA LEU A 343 16.72 -12.86 6.96
C LEU A 343 17.95 -13.77 6.91
N GLY A 344 18.47 -14.02 5.69
CA GLY A 344 19.58 -14.93 5.41
C GLY A 344 19.20 -16.42 5.36
N LYS A 345 18.01 -16.82 5.85
CA LYS A 345 17.54 -18.21 5.89
C LYS A 345 16.70 -18.62 4.68
N ALA A 346 15.99 -17.65 4.08
CA ALA A 346 15.24 -17.82 2.85
C ALA A 346 15.29 -16.51 2.05
N PRO A 347 14.98 -16.54 0.74
CA PRO A 347 14.73 -15.33 -0.05
C PRO A 347 13.63 -14.47 0.55
N VAL A 348 13.88 -13.16 0.72
CA VAL A 348 12.90 -12.23 1.32
C VAL A 348 12.64 -11.06 0.40
N PHE A 349 11.37 -10.73 0.21
CA PHE A 349 10.92 -9.52 -0.49
C PHE A 349 10.06 -8.66 0.43
N GLY A 350 10.27 -7.35 0.47
CA GLY A 350 9.47 -6.40 1.25
C GLY A 350 8.86 -5.30 0.42
N ILE A 351 7.57 -5.02 0.63
CA ILE A 351 6.82 -4.00 -0.09
C ILE A 351 6.30 -2.95 0.91
N CYS A 352 6.59 -1.68 0.67
CA CYS A 352 6.12 -0.52 1.42
C CYS A 352 6.43 -0.66 2.93
N LEU A 353 5.47 -0.97 3.80
CA LEU A 353 5.74 -1.24 5.22
C LEU A 353 6.74 -2.40 5.38
N GLY A 354 6.65 -3.45 4.57
CA GLY A 354 7.61 -4.57 4.58
C GLY A 354 9.04 -4.13 4.26
N HIS A 355 9.22 -3.14 3.37
CA HIS A 355 10.53 -2.53 3.13
C HIS A 355 11.08 -1.85 4.39
N GLN A 356 10.25 -1.10 5.10
CA GLN A 356 10.63 -0.41 6.33
C GLN A 356 10.97 -1.39 7.46
N ILE A 357 10.19 -2.47 7.61
CA ILE A 357 10.43 -3.54 8.59
C ILE A 357 11.75 -4.27 8.31
N ILE A 358 12.03 -4.65 7.05
CA ILE A 358 13.30 -5.29 6.66
C ILE A 358 14.48 -4.35 6.93
N ALA A 359 14.34 -3.07 6.63
CA ALA A 359 15.38 -2.08 6.90
C ALA A 359 15.68 -1.98 8.41
N GLN A 360 14.65 -1.92 9.26
CA GLN A 360 14.84 -1.91 10.71
C GLN A 360 15.45 -3.21 11.23
N ALA A 361 15.05 -4.37 10.69
CA ALA A 361 15.64 -5.67 11.02
C ALA A 361 17.12 -5.77 10.61
N ALA A 362 17.52 -5.05 9.57
CA ALA A 362 18.93 -4.91 9.17
C ALA A 362 19.72 -3.87 9.98
N GLY A 363 19.08 -3.21 10.97
CA GLY A 363 19.68 -2.19 11.81
C GLY A 363 19.48 -0.75 11.31
N GLY A 364 18.61 -0.56 10.33
CA GLY A 364 18.28 0.73 9.75
C GLY A 364 17.29 1.55 10.57
N ARG A 365 17.07 2.78 10.15
CA ARG A 365 16.15 3.73 10.77
C ARG A 365 15.13 4.25 9.75
N THR A 366 13.93 4.49 10.23
CA THR A 366 12.85 5.11 9.47
C THR A 366 12.54 6.49 10.02
N GLU A 367 11.97 7.36 9.18
CA GLU A 367 11.52 8.69 9.57
C GLU A 367 10.19 9.02 8.90
N LYS A 368 9.40 9.89 9.54
CA LYS A 368 8.15 10.38 8.99
C LYS A 368 8.41 11.47 7.96
N LEU A 369 7.81 11.36 6.79
CA LEU A 369 7.78 12.40 5.77
C LEU A 369 6.81 13.51 6.17
N LYS A 370 7.04 14.70 5.63
CA LYS A 370 6.20 15.87 5.90
C LYS A 370 4.74 15.65 5.52
N PHE A 371 4.47 15.08 4.34
CA PHE A 371 3.12 14.80 3.84
C PHE A 371 2.99 13.43 3.14
N GLY A 372 4.06 12.63 3.14
CA GLY A 372 4.08 11.32 2.51
C GLY A 372 4.10 11.35 0.98
N HIS A 373 4.15 10.16 0.40
CA HIS A 373 3.94 9.95 -1.04
C HIS A 373 2.64 9.18 -1.24
N HIS A 374 1.68 9.80 -1.90
CA HIS A 374 0.37 9.22 -2.18
C HIS A 374 -0.03 9.55 -3.62
N GLY A 375 -0.08 8.55 -4.49
CA GLY A 375 -0.45 8.74 -5.89
C GLY A 375 0.15 7.71 -6.83
N LEU A 376 -0.16 7.85 -8.11
CA LEU A 376 0.12 6.86 -9.16
C LEU A 376 1.18 7.34 -10.16
N ASN A 377 1.83 8.46 -9.88
CA ASN A 377 2.65 9.20 -10.84
C ASN A 377 4.01 9.61 -10.23
N GLN A 378 4.55 8.78 -9.36
CA GLN A 378 5.83 9.03 -8.70
C GLN A 378 6.98 8.44 -9.55
N PRO A 379 7.88 9.28 -10.09
CA PRO A 379 9.00 8.80 -10.89
C PRO A 379 10.11 8.29 -9.96
N VAL A 380 10.49 7.03 -10.15
CA VAL A 380 11.55 6.36 -9.39
C VAL A 380 12.63 5.89 -10.36
N LYS A 381 13.89 6.12 -10.02
CA LYS A 381 15.04 5.67 -10.82
C LYS A 381 15.69 4.43 -10.18
N ASP A 382 15.78 3.34 -10.93
CA ASP A 382 16.69 2.24 -10.61
C ASP A 382 18.15 2.70 -10.85
N ARG A 383 18.95 2.74 -9.80
CA ARG A 383 20.34 3.22 -9.84
C ARG A 383 21.27 2.27 -10.57
N ARG A 384 20.92 0.98 -10.67
CA ARG A 384 21.73 -0.06 -11.30
C ARG A 384 21.59 -0.05 -12.81
N THR A 385 20.35 0.14 -13.30
CA THR A 385 20.04 0.12 -14.74
C THR A 385 19.91 1.51 -15.34
N GLY A 386 19.68 2.54 -14.50
CA GLY A 386 19.35 3.90 -14.94
C GLY A 386 17.92 4.08 -15.42
N ARG A 387 17.11 3.00 -15.45
CA ARG A 387 15.70 3.03 -15.86
C ARG A 387 14.89 3.89 -14.92
N ILE A 388 13.94 4.64 -15.47
CA ILE A 388 12.93 5.40 -14.71
C ILE A 388 11.61 4.65 -14.84
N GLU A 389 10.96 4.46 -13.72
CA GLU A 389 9.67 3.80 -13.57
C GLU A 389 8.67 4.79 -12.98
N ILE A 390 7.43 4.77 -13.46
CA ILE A 390 6.35 5.51 -12.83
C ILE A 390 5.67 4.56 -11.84
N THR A 391 5.62 4.98 -10.58
CA THR A 391 5.22 4.09 -9.48
C THR A 391 3.97 4.56 -8.75
N SER A 392 3.25 3.59 -8.20
CA SER A 392 2.18 3.80 -7.24
C SER A 392 2.76 3.87 -5.84
N GLN A 393 2.37 4.87 -5.05
CA GLN A 393 2.88 5.06 -3.69
C GLN A 393 1.77 5.43 -2.71
N ASN A 394 1.89 4.89 -1.50
CA ASN A 394 1.02 5.19 -0.37
C ASN A 394 1.77 4.97 0.94
N HIS A 395 2.62 5.93 1.33
CA HIS A 395 3.37 5.83 2.57
C HIS A 395 3.70 7.20 3.17
N GLY A 396 3.68 7.27 4.49
CA GLY A 396 4.06 8.47 5.26
C GLY A 396 5.45 8.37 5.91
N PHE A 397 6.12 7.22 5.81
CA PHE A 397 7.45 6.98 6.38
C PHE A 397 8.41 6.50 5.29
N VAL A 398 9.71 6.75 5.50
CA VAL A 398 10.80 6.32 4.61
C VAL A 398 11.97 5.75 5.40
N VAL A 399 12.79 4.95 4.74
CA VAL A 399 14.06 4.46 5.27
C VAL A 399 15.16 5.46 4.98
N ARG A 400 16.00 5.74 5.99
CA ARG A 400 17.26 6.46 5.82
C ARG A 400 18.32 5.51 5.25
N PRO A 401 18.73 5.64 3.98
CA PRO A 401 19.59 4.66 3.33
C PRO A 401 20.98 4.56 3.97
N GLU A 402 21.51 5.65 4.50
CA GLU A 402 22.78 5.67 5.21
C GLU A 402 22.78 4.81 6.49
N SER A 403 21.61 4.60 7.10
CA SER A 403 21.48 3.80 8.30
C SER A 403 21.63 2.29 8.05
N VAL A 404 21.44 1.84 6.80
CA VAL A 404 21.57 0.43 6.41
C VAL A 404 22.84 0.14 5.59
N ALA A 405 23.68 1.12 5.32
CA ALA A 405 24.81 1.04 4.39
C ALA A 405 25.84 -0.08 4.71
N ARG A 406 25.84 -0.62 5.93
CA ARG A 406 26.68 -1.77 6.29
C ARG A 406 26.14 -3.11 5.79
N ARG A 407 24.83 -3.23 5.52
CA ARG A 407 24.15 -4.49 5.18
C ARG A 407 23.34 -4.41 3.90
N GLY A 408 23.05 -3.20 3.44
CA GLY A 408 22.17 -2.96 2.29
C GLY A 408 22.69 -1.87 1.38
N GLU A 409 22.37 -1.99 0.10
CA GLU A 409 22.67 -1.05 -0.97
C GLU A 409 21.38 -0.42 -1.48
N ALA A 410 21.31 0.93 -1.49
CA ALA A 410 20.17 1.65 -2.05
C ALA A 410 20.11 1.49 -3.57
N THR A 411 19.06 0.85 -4.05
CA THR A 411 18.87 0.49 -5.46
C THR A 411 17.94 1.42 -6.23
N HIS A 412 17.00 2.05 -5.55
CA HIS A 412 16.01 2.93 -6.17
C HIS A 412 15.94 4.27 -5.45
N GLY A 413 15.65 5.34 -6.17
CA GLY A 413 15.50 6.69 -5.62
C GLY A 413 14.40 7.46 -6.30
N ASN A 414 13.61 8.17 -5.50
CA ASN A 414 12.58 9.08 -5.99
C ASN A 414 13.22 10.29 -6.69
N LEU A 415 12.72 10.64 -7.86
CA LEU A 415 13.25 11.77 -8.63
C LEU A 415 12.72 13.13 -8.16
N ASN A 416 11.63 13.16 -7.40
CA ASN A 416 11.04 14.40 -6.89
C ASN A 416 11.79 14.95 -5.68
N ASP A 417 12.16 14.09 -4.72
CA ASP A 417 12.75 14.50 -3.43
C ASP A 417 13.98 13.70 -3.01
N ARG A 418 14.44 12.74 -3.84
CA ARG A 418 15.63 11.91 -3.65
C ARG A 418 15.53 10.93 -2.47
N THR A 419 14.36 10.68 -1.92
CA THR A 419 14.15 9.65 -0.92
C THR A 419 14.53 8.27 -1.44
N SER A 420 14.88 7.36 -0.51
CA SER A 420 15.18 5.96 -0.84
C SER A 420 13.91 5.21 -1.16
N GLU A 421 13.88 4.58 -2.33
CA GLU A 421 12.71 3.84 -2.83
C GLU A 421 12.96 2.33 -2.97
N GLY A 422 14.16 1.87 -2.66
CA GLY A 422 14.47 0.45 -2.66
C GLY A 422 15.87 0.15 -2.18
N ILE A 423 16.02 -1.02 -1.53
CA ILE A 423 17.28 -1.49 -0.97
C ILE A 423 17.46 -2.98 -1.30
N SER A 424 18.68 -3.36 -1.66
CA SER A 424 19.12 -4.75 -1.81
C SER A 424 20.00 -5.14 -0.63
N TYR A 425 19.83 -6.36 -0.12
CA TYR A 425 20.58 -6.93 1.00
C TYR A 425 21.16 -8.30 0.55
N PRO A 426 22.24 -8.34 -0.25
CA PRO A 426 22.72 -9.57 -0.86
C PRO A 426 23.09 -10.66 0.15
N GLU A 427 23.80 -10.30 1.23
CA GLU A 427 24.21 -11.24 2.29
C GLU A 427 23.03 -11.80 3.07
N LEU A 428 21.91 -11.05 3.13
CA LEU A 428 20.68 -11.44 3.81
C LEU A 428 19.66 -12.10 2.86
N ARG A 429 20.02 -12.33 1.61
CA ARG A 429 19.12 -12.85 0.57
C ARG A 429 17.80 -12.10 0.52
N ALA A 430 17.86 -10.76 0.55
CA ALA A 430 16.66 -9.93 0.58
C ALA A 430 16.77 -8.73 -0.35
N PHE A 431 15.63 -8.25 -0.79
CA PHE A 431 15.47 -6.92 -1.38
C PHE A 431 14.08 -6.36 -1.03
N SER A 432 13.94 -5.06 -1.13
CA SER A 432 12.69 -4.40 -0.79
C SER A 432 12.52 -3.10 -1.53
N VAL A 433 11.26 -2.70 -1.75
CA VAL A 433 10.90 -1.43 -2.38
C VAL A 433 9.86 -0.69 -1.54
N GLN A 434 9.95 0.64 -1.52
CA GLN A 434 9.06 1.50 -0.75
C GLN A 434 7.71 1.70 -1.46
N TYR A 435 7.72 1.71 -2.78
CA TYR A 435 6.54 1.83 -3.64
C TYR A 435 5.82 0.50 -3.83
N HIS A 436 4.69 0.52 -4.53
CA HIS A 436 3.79 -0.60 -4.77
C HIS A 436 4.01 -1.21 -6.17
N PRO A 437 4.85 -2.25 -6.33
CA PRO A 437 5.11 -2.88 -7.63
C PRO A 437 3.91 -3.66 -8.18
N GLU A 438 2.95 -3.98 -7.30
CA GLU A 438 1.69 -4.61 -7.68
C GLU A 438 0.72 -3.65 -8.35
N ALA A 439 0.98 -2.32 -8.29
CA ALA A 439 0.04 -1.29 -8.74
C ALA A 439 -1.34 -1.42 -8.04
N ALA A 440 -2.44 -1.42 -8.81
CA ALA A 440 -3.81 -1.51 -8.31
C ALA A 440 -4.12 -0.51 -7.17
N PRO A 441 -4.28 0.80 -7.52
CA PRO A 441 -4.21 1.34 -8.88
C PRO A 441 -2.81 1.74 -9.30
N GLY A 442 -2.58 1.88 -10.60
CA GLY A 442 -1.38 2.53 -11.13
C GLY A 442 -0.71 1.81 -12.29
N PRO A 443 0.45 2.35 -12.74
CA PRO A 443 1.28 1.76 -13.77
C PRO A 443 1.89 0.42 -13.34
N HIS A 444 2.14 -0.46 -14.30
CA HIS A 444 2.71 -1.80 -14.07
C HIS A 444 4.23 -1.87 -14.33
N ASP A 445 4.91 -0.74 -14.40
CA ASP A 445 6.34 -0.62 -14.74
C ASP A 445 7.23 -1.50 -13.85
N ALA A 446 6.84 -1.66 -12.59
CA ALA A 446 7.61 -2.35 -11.56
C ALA A 446 7.21 -3.82 -11.34
N ALA A 447 6.25 -4.36 -12.11
CA ALA A 447 5.76 -5.74 -11.94
C ALA A 447 6.86 -6.80 -12.06
N TYR A 448 7.96 -6.51 -12.80
CA TYR A 448 9.12 -7.38 -12.94
C TYR A 448 9.82 -7.72 -11.61
N LEU A 449 9.57 -6.95 -10.55
CA LEU A 449 10.14 -7.23 -9.22
C LEU A 449 9.60 -8.54 -8.63
N PHE A 450 8.39 -8.95 -9.00
CA PHE A 450 7.88 -10.27 -8.66
C PHE A 450 8.62 -11.38 -9.42
N ASP A 451 9.01 -11.15 -10.69
CA ASP A 451 9.82 -12.09 -11.46
C ASP A 451 11.21 -12.22 -10.85
N ARG A 452 11.82 -11.10 -10.46
CA ARG A 452 13.09 -11.08 -9.71
C ARG A 452 13.01 -11.88 -8.41
N PHE A 453 11.89 -11.81 -7.70
CA PHE A 453 11.69 -12.58 -6.48
C PHE A 453 11.62 -14.08 -6.77
N VAL A 454 10.92 -14.47 -7.83
CA VAL A 454 10.86 -15.87 -8.31
C VAL A 454 12.24 -16.38 -8.70
N GLU A 455 13.01 -15.62 -9.48
CA GLU A 455 14.39 -15.98 -9.84
C GLU A 455 15.29 -16.15 -8.61
N MET A 456 15.10 -15.33 -7.58
CA MET A 456 15.88 -15.43 -6.36
C MET A 456 15.55 -16.72 -5.59
N MET A 457 14.29 -17.19 -5.62
CA MET A 457 13.90 -18.48 -5.07
C MET A 457 14.52 -19.64 -5.85
N ASP A 458 14.56 -19.57 -7.17
CA ASP A 458 15.14 -20.62 -8.03
C ASP A 458 16.64 -20.79 -7.83
N LYS A 459 17.35 -19.69 -7.63
CA LYS A 459 18.80 -19.71 -7.33
C LYS A 459 19.12 -20.25 -5.92
N ASN A 460 18.12 -20.31 -5.04
CA ASN A 460 18.26 -20.73 -3.64
C ASN A 460 17.15 -21.73 -3.24
N PRO A 461 17.07 -22.90 -3.91
CA PRO A 461 15.98 -23.82 -3.68
C PRO A 461 15.96 -24.33 -2.23
N SER A 462 14.78 -24.33 -1.64
CA SER A 462 14.55 -24.93 -0.32
C SER A 462 14.67 -26.46 -0.39
N PRO A 463 15.05 -27.14 0.71
CA PRO A 463 15.08 -28.59 0.77
C PRO A 463 13.74 -29.22 0.32
N PRO A 464 13.77 -30.41 -0.27
CA PRO A 464 12.55 -31.09 -0.68
C PRO A 464 11.57 -31.22 0.48
N ARG A 465 10.30 -30.94 0.21
CA ARG A 465 9.21 -31.18 1.17
C ARG A 465 8.86 -32.67 1.17
N PRO A 466 8.52 -33.27 2.32
CA PRO A 466 7.94 -34.61 2.29
C PRO A 466 6.68 -34.61 1.44
N SER A 467 6.44 -35.71 0.73
CA SER A 467 5.18 -35.92 0.02
C SER A 467 4.00 -35.81 0.99
N PRO A 468 2.85 -35.32 0.56
CA PRO A 468 1.66 -35.13 1.41
C PRO A 468 1.17 -36.44 1.99
#